data_1154444e6320df24441ffbbf6c06fd3a
#
_entry.id   1154444e6320df24441ffbbf6c06fd3a
#
_cell.length_a   1.000
_cell.length_b   1.000
_cell.length_c   1.000
_cell.angle_alpha   90.00
_cell.angle_beta   90.00
_cell.angle_gamma   90.00
#
_symmetry.space_group_name_H-M   'P 1'
#
loop_
_entity.id
_entity.type
_entity.pdbx_description
1 polymer ?
#
loop_
_entity_poly.entity_id
_entity_poly.type
_entity_poly.pdbx_seq_one_letter_code
_entity_poly.pdbx_strand_id
1 'polypeptide(L)'
;MSSNPELAALQHRHLRIGWTSLLVFVVLGGVLESMHGFKVDWYLAVGNETQRLLWRLAHAHGTFLSLVHIGFAATLSHMSSGIVSAEIVSSETVSPETATRGALPKFAGASLTTALIALPGGFLLGAFGGHGGDPGIGIVLVPFGLVMLVVAIIGTLRKLPR
;
A
#
# COMPACT_ATOMS: atom_id res chain seq x y z
N MET A 1 -6.59 27.50 -14.32
CA MET A 1 -6.50 26.46 -13.28
C MET A 1 -5.48 25.42 -13.76
N SER A 2 -4.21 25.59 -13.46
CA SER A 2 -3.15 24.67 -13.85
C SER A 2 -2.92 23.68 -12.71
N SER A 3 -3.72 22.60 -12.66
CA SER A 3 -3.39 21.46 -11.80
C SER A 3 -2.10 20.85 -12.33
N ASN A 4 -1.12 20.59 -11.45
CA ASN A 4 0.11 19.92 -11.85
C ASN A 4 -0.24 18.52 -12.43
N PRO A 5 -0.07 18.29 -13.75
CA PRO A 5 -0.56 17.07 -14.41
C PRO A 5 0.14 15.81 -13.88
N GLU A 6 1.36 15.94 -13.36
CA GLU A 6 2.09 14.82 -12.77
C GLU A 6 1.49 14.36 -11.44
N LEU A 7 1.07 15.32 -10.58
CA LEU A 7 0.40 14.98 -9.32
C LEU A 7 -0.97 14.35 -9.55
N ALA A 8 -1.73 14.86 -10.54
CA ALA A 8 -3.01 14.30 -10.93
C ALA A 8 -2.85 12.86 -11.44
N ALA A 9 -1.87 12.59 -12.29
CA ALA A 9 -1.58 11.26 -12.81
C ALA A 9 -1.17 10.30 -11.67
N LEU A 10 -0.35 10.76 -10.73
CA LEU A 10 0.07 9.98 -9.56
C LEU A 10 -1.14 9.65 -8.66
N GLN A 11 -2.00 10.62 -8.39
CA GLN A 11 -3.24 10.45 -7.63
C GLN A 11 -4.14 9.38 -8.26
N HIS A 12 -4.44 9.50 -9.55
CA HIS A 12 -5.27 8.51 -10.27
C HIS A 12 -4.66 7.12 -10.24
N ARG A 13 -3.33 7.01 -10.40
CA ARG A 13 -2.63 5.73 -10.29
C ARG A 13 -2.86 5.09 -8.92
N HIS A 14 -2.67 5.82 -7.83
CA HIS A 14 -2.82 5.29 -6.48
C HIS A 14 -4.28 4.98 -6.12
N LEU A 15 -5.25 5.74 -6.62
CA LEU A 15 -6.67 5.39 -6.50
C LEU A 15 -6.98 4.06 -7.19
N ARG A 16 -6.51 3.87 -8.43
CA ARG A 16 -6.72 2.60 -9.15
C ARG A 16 -6.06 1.42 -8.45
N ILE A 17 -4.80 1.57 -8.02
CA ILE A 17 -4.10 0.53 -7.26
C ILE A 17 -4.87 0.21 -5.98
N GLY A 18 -5.24 1.23 -5.19
CA GLY A 18 -5.93 1.06 -3.93
C GLY A 18 -7.27 0.31 -4.08
N TRP A 19 -8.14 0.75 -4.99
CA TRP A 19 -9.43 0.10 -5.21
C TRP A 19 -9.31 -1.30 -5.80
N THR A 20 -8.38 -1.51 -6.75
CA THR A 20 -8.17 -2.84 -7.36
C THR A 20 -7.61 -3.83 -6.34
N SER A 21 -6.60 -3.44 -5.58
CA SER A 21 -6.03 -4.30 -4.54
C SER A 21 -7.02 -4.55 -3.40
N LEU A 22 -7.81 -3.55 -3.02
CA LEU A 22 -8.87 -3.70 -2.02
C LEU A 22 -9.87 -4.77 -2.44
N LEU A 23 -10.33 -4.74 -3.70
CA LEU A 23 -11.23 -5.77 -4.24
C LEU A 23 -10.58 -7.16 -4.15
N VAL A 24 -9.32 -7.30 -4.56
CA VAL A 24 -8.60 -8.58 -4.52
C VAL A 24 -8.52 -9.11 -3.08
N PHE A 25 -8.11 -8.29 -2.14
CA PHE A 25 -7.92 -8.74 -0.76
C PHE A 25 -9.25 -8.94 -0.02
N VAL A 26 -10.30 -8.18 -0.31
CA VAL A 26 -11.66 -8.43 0.23
C VAL A 26 -12.20 -9.76 -0.27
N VAL A 27 -12.04 -10.06 -1.56
CA VAL A 27 -12.43 -11.38 -2.12
C VAL A 27 -11.62 -12.49 -1.45
N LEU A 28 -10.31 -12.33 -1.29
CA LEU A 28 -9.47 -13.29 -0.56
C LEU A 28 -10.00 -13.52 0.87
N GLY A 29 -10.33 -12.46 1.59
CA GLY A 29 -10.92 -12.55 2.93
C GLY A 29 -12.24 -13.31 2.94
N GLY A 30 -13.13 -13.02 1.99
CA GLY A 30 -14.40 -13.72 1.84
C GLY A 30 -14.21 -15.23 1.56
N VAL A 31 -13.23 -15.59 0.74
CA VAL A 31 -12.87 -16.99 0.49
C VAL A 31 -12.38 -17.66 1.77
N LEU A 32 -11.44 -17.05 2.50
CA LEU A 32 -10.90 -17.60 3.74
C LEU A 32 -11.98 -17.77 4.81
N GLU A 33 -12.89 -16.81 4.93
CA GLU A 33 -14.01 -16.90 5.88
C GLU A 33 -15.00 -17.99 5.48
N SER A 34 -15.28 -18.12 4.18
CA SER A 34 -16.13 -19.20 3.66
C SER A 34 -15.54 -20.57 3.95
N MET A 35 -14.23 -20.76 3.73
CA MET A 35 -13.53 -22.01 4.03
C MET A 35 -13.59 -22.36 5.52
N HIS A 36 -13.54 -21.35 6.38
CA HIS A 36 -13.72 -21.52 7.83
C HIS A 36 -15.17 -21.85 8.17
N GLY A 37 -16.14 -21.11 7.66
CA GLY A 37 -17.56 -21.26 7.95
C GLY A 37 -18.13 -22.59 7.45
N PHE A 38 -17.72 -23.04 6.27
CA PHE A 38 -18.11 -24.35 5.72
C PHE A 38 -17.27 -25.52 6.24
N LYS A 39 -16.36 -25.29 7.19
CA LYS A 39 -15.53 -26.28 7.84
C LYS A 39 -14.76 -27.16 6.85
N VAL A 40 -14.10 -26.53 5.88
CA VAL A 40 -13.31 -27.26 4.87
C VAL A 40 -12.16 -28.00 5.55
N ASP A 41 -12.16 -29.32 5.49
CA ASP A 41 -11.30 -30.20 6.30
C ASP A 41 -9.81 -29.89 6.14
N TRP A 42 -9.31 -29.77 4.90
CA TRP A 42 -7.89 -29.50 4.69
C TRP A 42 -7.49 -28.09 5.19
N TYR A 43 -8.39 -27.11 5.12
CA TYR A 43 -8.13 -25.77 5.63
C TYR A 43 -8.08 -25.74 7.14
N LEU A 44 -8.91 -26.55 7.82
CA LEU A 44 -9.00 -26.65 9.28
C LEU A 44 -8.04 -27.67 9.89
N ALA A 45 -7.34 -28.48 9.08
CA ALA A 45 -6.40 -29.46 9.57
C ALA A 45 -5.35 -28.83 10.49
N VAL A 46 -5.02 -29.49 11.59
CA VAL A 46 -4.08 -29.00 12.62
C VAL A 46 -2.71 -28.69 12.02
N GLY A 47 -2.23 -29.51 11.08
CA GLY A 47 -0.95 -29.25 10.39
C GLY A 47 -0.92 -27.98 9.52
N ASN A 48 -2.06 -27.33 9.26
CA ASN A 48 -2.18 -26.15 8.41
C ASN A 48 -2.38 -24.84 9.19
N GLU A 49 -2.17 -24.84 10.50
CA GLU A 49 -2.40 -23.64 11.33
C GLU A 49 -1.53 -22.46 10.91
N THR A 50 -0.24 -22.67 10.72
CA THR A 50 0.70 -21.62 10.26
C THR A 50 0.30 -21.09 8.88
N GLN A 51 -0.08 -21.97 7.96
CA GLN A 51 -0.53 -21.60 6.62
C GLN A 51 -1.79 -20.72 6.68
N ARG A 52 -2.80 -21.13 7.48
CA ARG A 52 -4.01 -20.33 7.70
C ARG A 52 -3.70 -18.95 8.27
N LEU A 53 -2.82 -18.90 9.28
CA LEU A 53 -2.39 -17.64 9.88
C LEU A 53 -1.77 -16.72 8.83
N LEU A 54 -0.85 -17.23 8.01
CA LEU A 54 -0.17 -16.45 6.98
C LEU A 54 -1.13 -15.93 5.90
N TRP A 55 -2.12 -16.73 5.47
CA TRP A 55 -3.15 -16.27 4.53
C TRP A 55 -4.03 -15.16 5.13
N ARG A 56 -4.40 -15.28 6.41
CA ARG A 56 -5.16 -14.24 7.12
C ARG A 56 -4.34 -12.96 7.28
N LEU A 57 -3.05 -13.07 7.56
CA LEU A 57 -2.14 -11.93 7.61
C LEU A 57 -1.98 -11.27 6.23
N ALA A 58 -1.87 -12.05 5.16
CA ALA A 58 -1.84 -11.53 3.80
C ALA A 58 -3.09 -10.72 3.46
N HIS A 59 -4.28 -11.28 3.74
CA HIS A 59 -5.55 -10.56 3.58
C HIS A 59 -5.59 -9.27 4.39
N ALA A 60 -5.29 -9.33 5.69
CA ALA A 60 -5.37 -8.17 6.57
C ALA A 60 -4.42 -7.05 6.15
N HIS A 61 -3.14 -7.36 5.90
CA HIS A 61 -2.15 -6.37 5.47
C HIS A 61 -2.45 -5.84 4.06
N GLY A 62 -2.88 -6.70 3.14
CA GLY A 62 -3.27 -6.30 1.80
C GLY A 62 -4.47 -5.34 1.81
N THR A 63 -5.51 -5.64 2.58
CA THR A 63 -6.68 -4.76 2.75
C THR A 63 -6.25 -3.43 3.37
N PHE A 64 -5.47 -3.45 4.46
CA PHE A 64 -4.98 -2.24 5.11
C PHE A 64 -4.16 -1.36 4.15
N LEU A 65 -3.19 -1.95 3.44
CA LEU A 65 -2.34 -1.21 2.51
C LEU A 65 -3.11 -0.66 1.32
N SER A 66 -4.17 -1.34 0.89
CA SER A 66 -5.07 -0.83 -0.14
C SER A 66 -5.77 0.47 0.31
N LEU A 67 -6.25 0.50 1.56
CA LEU A 67 -6.82 1.71 2.16
C LEU A 67 -5.78 2.82 2.32
N VAL A 68 -4.54 2.49 2.68
CA VAL A 68 -3.43 3.45 2.73
C VAL A 68 -3.15 4.06 1.35
N HIS A 69 -3.23 3.28 0.26
CA HIS A 69 -3.12 3.81 -1.11
C HIS A 69 -4.22 4.83 -1.44
N ILE A 70 -5.47 4.55 -1.05
CA ILE A 70 -6.59 5.47 -1.24
C ILE A 70 -6.38 6.75 -0.40
N GLY A 71 -5.95 6.61 0.86
CA GLY A 71 -5.61 7.73 1.73
C GLY A 71 -4.44 8.57 1.19
N PHE A 72 -3.40 7.93 0.65
CA PHE A 72 -2.29 8.62 0.01
C PHE A 72 -2.75 9.44 -1.21
N ALA A 73 -3.61 8.86 -2.04
CA ALA A 73 -4.18 9.58 -3.18
C ALA A 73 -5.04 10.79 -2.75
N ALA A 74 -5.81 10.68 -1.67
CA ALA A 74 -6.55 11.79 -1.08
C ALA A 74 -5.60 12.88 -0.56
N THR A 75 -4.49 12.51 0.07
CA THR A 75 -3.45 13.45 0.52
C THR A 75 -2.85 14.23 -0.65
N LEU A 76 -2.56 13.56 -1.78
CA LEU A 76 -2.07 14.22 -2.99
C LEU A 76 -3.07 15.24 -3.55
N SER A 77 -4.37 14.95 -3.48
CA SER A 77 -5.42 15.87 -3.89
C SER A 77 -5.42 17.16 -3.06
N HIS A 78 -5.33 17.05 -1.74
CA HIS A 78 -5.24 18.20 -0.84
C HIS A 78 -3.99 19.04 -1.09
N MET A 79 -2.84 18.39 -1.33
CA MET A 79 -1.59 19.09 -1.66
C MET A 79 -1.70 19.87 -2.97
N SER A 80 -2.34 19.29 -3.99
CA SER A 80 -2.58 19.96 -5.28
C SER A 80 -3.46 21.21 -5.13
N SER A 81 -4.52 21.13 -4.33
CA SER A 81 -5.42 22.26 -4.07
C SER A 81 -4.73 23.39 -3.29
N GLY A 82 -3.88 23.07 -2.33
CA GLY A 82 -3.12 24.04 -1.56
C GLY A 82 -2.09 24.81 -2.40
N ILE A 83 -1.44 24.15 -3.36
CA ILE A 83 -0.49 24.77 -4.28
C ILE A 83 -1.21 25.79 -5.17
N VAL A 84 -2.39 25.45 -5.71
CA VAL A 84 -3.19 26.36 -6.54
C VAL A 84 -3.58 27.62 -5.77
N SER A 85 -3.96 27.48 -4.50
CA SER A 85 -4.32 28.63 -3.66
C SER A 85 -3.12 29.53 -3.34
N ALA A 86 -1.93 28.97 -3.14
CA ALA A 86 -0.69 29.71 -2.88
C ALA A 86 -0.17 30.44 -4.15
N GLU A 87 -0.31 29.82 -5.33
CA GLU A 87 0.13 30.40 -6.60
C GLU A 87 -0.72 31.60 -7.04
N ILE A 88 -2.00 31.62 -6.65
CA ILE A 88 -2.89 32.77 -6.88
C ILE A 88 -2.47 34.00 -6.03
N VAL A 89 -1.86 33.75 -4.86
CA VAL A 89 -1.44 34.81 -3.91
C VAL A 89 -0.03 35.31 -4.20
N SER A 90 0.86 34.56 -4.84
CA SER A 90 2.25 34.90 -5.09
C SER A 90 2.57 34.83 -6.59
N SER A 91 2.33 35.89 -7.33
CA SER A 91 2.75 36.02 -8.74
C SER A 91 4.20 36.49 -8.88
N GLU A 92 5.16 35.94 -8.15
CA GLU A 92 6.57 36.34 -8.28
C GLU A 92 7.53 35.16 -8.12
N THR A 93 8.35 34.94 -9.16
CA THR A 93 9.59 34.16 -9.27
C THR A 93 9.54 32.67 -8.98
N VAL A 94 9.62 31.89 -10.06
CA VAL A 94 9.87 30.43 -10.04
C VAL A 94 11.31 30.16 -9.57
N SER A 95 11.47 29.67 -8.35
CA SER A 95 12.75 29.22 -7.78
C SER A 95 13.03 27.73 -8.07
N PRO A 96 14.31 27.28 -8.15
CA PRO A 96 14.70 25.88 -8.40
C PRO A 96 14.20 24.86 -7.36
N GLU A 97 13.65 25.30 -6.26
CA GLU A 97 13.05 24.50 -5.19
C GLU A 97 11.81 23.67 -5.65
N THR A 98 11.22 24.06 -6.80
CA THR A 98 10.02 23.41 -7.35
C THR A 98 10.31 21.99 -7.89
N ALA A 99 11.54 21.72 -8.38
CA ALA A 99 11.92 20.41 -8.90
C ALA A 99 12.01 19.34 -7.80
N THR A 100 12.51 19.71 -6.61
CA THR A 100 12.62 18.79 -5.46
C THR A 100 11.25 18.49 -4.83
N ARG A 101 10.28 19.38 -4.99
CA ARG A 101 8.90 19.17 -4.51
C ARG A 101 8.16 18.08 -5.27
N GLY A 102 8.45 17.85 -6.56
CA GLY A 102 7.81 16.83 -7.40
C GLY A 102 8.36 15.40 -7.21
N ALA A 103 9.63 15.23 -6.83
CA ALA A 103 10.28 13.92 -6.77
C ALA A 103 9.86 13.10 -5.53
N LEU A 104 9.68 13.72 -4.37
CA LEU A 104 9.37 13.02 -3.12
C LEU A 104 8.00 12.30 -3.10
N PRO A 105 6.89 12.86 -3.64
CA PRO A 105 5.64 12.13 -3.73
C PRO A 105 5.74 10.88 -4.62
N LYS A 106 6.51 10.94 -5.71
CA LYS A 106 6.74 9.79 -6.60
C LYS A 106 7.50 8.67 -5.87
N PHE A 107 8.53 9.04 -5.10
CA PHE A 107 9.30 8.08 -4.30
C PHE A 107 8.47 7.45 -3.19
N ALA A 108 7.70 8.25 -2.43
CA ALA A 108 6.79 7.75 -1.40
C ALA A 108 5.73 6.80 -2.01
N GLY A 109 5.16 7.17 -3.16
CA GLY A 109 4.21 6.32 -3.88
C GLY A 109 4.82 5.01 -4.37
N ALA A 110 6.05 5.03 -4.91
CA ALA A 110 6.74 3.81 -5.32
C ALA A 110 7.02 2.89 -4.12
N SER A 111 7.51 3.44 -3.02
CA SER A 111 7.75 2.69 -1.78
C SER A 111 6.46 2.08 -1.22
N LEU A 112 5.35 2.80 -1.26
CA LEU A 112 4.04 2.31 -0.84
C LEU A 112 3.56 1.15 -1.72
N THR A 113 3.74 1.26 -3.04
CA THR A 113 3.39 0.18 -3.98
C THR A 113 4.26 -1.07 -3.74
N THR A 114 5.55 -0.88 -3.48
CA THR A 114 6.46 -1.98 -3.12
C THR A 114 6.02 -2.65 -1.82
N ALA A 115 5.62 -1.89 -0.80
CA ALA A 115 5.10 -2.42 0.45
C ALA A 115 3.81 -3.24 0.24
N LEU A 116 2.88 -2.76 -0.60
CA LEU A 116 1.63 -3.47 -0.94
C LEU A 116 1.88 -4.84 -1.60
N ILE A 117 2.96 -4.97 -2.36
CA ILE A 117 3.33 -6.24 -3.00
C ILE A 117 4.12 -7.12 -2.02
N ALA A 118 5.13 -6.56 -1.36
CA ALA A 118 6.08 -7.32 -0.56
C ALA A 118 5.47 -7.87 0.75
N LEU A 119 4.67 -7.08 1.49
CA LEU A 119 4.09 -7.50 2.76
C LEU A 119 3.09 -8.65 2.58
N PRO A 120 1.94 -8.47 1.88
CA PRO A 120 1.00 -9.57 1.71
C PRO A 120 1.56 -10.68 0.83
N GLY A 121 2.39 -10.37 -0.18
CA GLY A 121 3.08 -11.36 -1.00
C GLY A 121 4.03 -12.23 -0.19
N GLY A 122 4.76 -11.66 0.76
CA GLY A 122 5.64 -12.39 1.68
C GLY A 122 4.87 -13.39 2.53
N PHE A 123 3.72 -12.99 3.07
CA PHE A 123 2.85 -13.91 3.82
C PHE A 123 2.27 -15.01 2.93
N LEU A 124 1.80 -14.69 1.71
CA LEU A 124 1.29 -15.68 0.78
C LEU A 124 2.37 -16.69 0.39
N LEU A 125 3.54 -16.22 -0.02
CA LEU A 125 4.67 -17.09 -0.40
C LEU A 125 5.19 -17.89 0.80
N GLY A 126 5.22 -17.30 2.00
CA GLY A 126 5.54 -17.99 3.23
C GLY A 126 4.57 -19.12 3.56
N ALA A 127 3.29 -18.98 3.19
CA ALA A 127 2.28 -20.00 3.40
C ALA A 127 2.45 -21.23 2.49
N PHE A 128 2.98 -21.06 1.27
CA PHE A 128 3.13 -22.16 0.30
C PHE A 128 4.45 -22.95 0.45
N GLY A 129 5.47 -22.37 1.04
CA GLY A 129 6.82 -22.96 1.09
C GLY A 129 7.20 -23.59 2.44
N GLY A 130 6.29 -23.62 3.42
CA GLY A 130 6.58 -24.10 4.76
C GLY A 130 6.56 -25.63 4.87
N HIS A 131 7.41 -26.16 5.72
CA HIS A 131 7.43 -27.58 6.10
C HIS A 131 7.39 -27.68 7.63
N GLY A 132 6.63 -28.66 8.16
CA GLY A 132 6.60 -28.93 9.58
C GLY A 132 6.07 -27.81 10.48
N GLY A 133 5.21 -26.92 9.93
CA GLY A 133 4.65 -25.79 10.68
C GLY A 133 5.45 -24.49 10.58
N ASP A 134 6.65 -24.51 9.99
CA ASP A 134 7.46 -23.31 9.79
C ASP A 134 7.02 -22.55 8.50
N PRO A 135 7.08 -21.21 8.51
CA PRO A 135 6.81 -20.43 7.30
C PRO A 135 7.90 -20.66 6.25
N GLY A 136 7.50 -20.66 4.97
CA GLY A 136 8.43 -20.73 3.84
C GLY A 136 9.29 -19.48 3.71
N ILE A 137 10.33 -19.55 2.85
CA ILE A 137 11.31 -18.47 2.65
C ILE A 137 10.69 -17.14 2.22
N GLY A 138 9.49 -17.15 1.64
CA GLY A 138 8.76 -15.94 1.26
C GLY A 138 8.55 -14.95 2.41
N ILE A 139 8.58 -15.43 3.66
CA ILE A 139 8.43 -14.58 4.85
C ILE A 139 9.51 -13.47 4.94
N VAL A 140 10.66 -13.64 4.30
CA VAL A 140 11.74 -12.64 4.27
C VAL A 140 11.29 -11.34 3.58
N LEU A 141 10.29 -11.39 2.70
CA LEU A 141 9.72 -10.20 2.07
C LEU A 141 8.93 -9.32 3.05
N VAL A 142 8.48 -9.87 4.16
CA VAL A 142 7.66 -9.13 5.15
C VAL A 142 8.46 -8.00 5.81
N PRO A 143 9.64 -8.20 6.41
CA PRO A 143 10.42 -7.09 6.96
C PRO A 143 10.85 -6.09 5.89
N PHE A 144 11.17 -6.53 4.68
CA PHE A 144 11.46 -5.63 3.56
C PHE A 144 10.24 -4.74 3.23
N GLY A 145 9.05 -5.32 3.11
CA GLY A 145 7.81 -4.58 2.86
C GLY A 145 7.50 -3.59 3.98
N LEU A 146 7.77 -3.95 5.24
CA LEU A 146 7.61 -3.05 6.38
C LEU A 146 8.54 -1.83 6.28
N VAL A 147 9.81 -2.04 5.93
CA VAL A 147 10.77 -0.93 5.71
C VAL A 147 10.25 -0.01 4.60
N MET A 148 9.76 -0.55 3.49
CA MET A 148 9.20 0.24 2.40
C MET A 148 7.97 1.05 2.83
N LEU A 149 7.12 0.49 3.69
CA LEU A 149 5.97 1.20 4.25
C LEU A 149 6.42 2.38 5.13
N VAL A 150 7.38 2.16 6.02
CA VAL A 150 7.93 3.23 6.88
C VAL A 150 8.54 4.36 6.02
N VAL A 151 9.29 4.01 4.98
CA VAL A 151 9.86 4.98 4.02
C VAL A 151 8.75 5.78 3.34
N ALA A 152 7.66 5.13 2.91
CA ALA A 152 6.52 5.81 2.29
C ALA A 152 5.84 6.80 3.26
N ILE A 153 5.63 6.39 4.50
CA ILE A 153 5.01 7.23 5.54
C ILE A 153 5.89 8.46 5.83
N ILE A 154 7.19 8.26 6.08
CA ILE A 154 8.13 9.36 6.34
C ILE A 154 8.19 10.32 5.14
N GLY A 155 8.25 9.78 3.92
CA GLY A 155 8.25 10.58 2.69
C GLY A 155 6.98 11.43 2.55
N THR A 156 5.83 10.90 2.95
CA THR A 156 4.55 11.61 2.96
C THR A 156 4.51 12.70 4.04
N LEU A 157 4.88 12.35 5.28
CA LEU A 157 4.88 13.30 6.42
C LEU A 157 5.75 14.54 6.17
N ARG A 158 6.90 14.37 5.52
CA ARG A 158 7.81 15.49 5.18
C ARG A 158 7.20 16.51 4.22
N LYS A 159 6.08 16.18 3.57
CA LYS A 159 5.41 17.04 2.58
C LYS A 159 4.10 17.63 3.06
N LEU A 160 3.59 17.17 4.20
CA LEU A 160 2.40 17.78 4.78
C LEU A 160 2.73 19.23 5.22
N PRO A 161 1.87 20.21 4.89
CA PRO A 161 2.02 21.58 5.38
C PRO A 161 1.97 21.57 6.92
N ARG A 162 2.84 22.38 7.53
CA ARG A 162 2.84 22.66 8.97
C ARG A 162 1.78 23.69 9.28
#